data_bf0a829486ef772ef1f6b5913fe4e6e7
#
_entry.id   bf0a829486ef772ef1f6b5913fe4e6e7
#
_cell.length_a   1.000
_cell.length_b   1.000
_cell.length_c   1.000
_cell.angle_alpha   90.00
_cell.angle_beta   90.00
_cell.angle_gamma   90.00
#
_symmetry.space_group_name_H-M   'P 1'
#
loop_
_entity.id
_entity.type
_entity.pdbx_description
1 polymer ?
#
loop_
_entity_poly.entity_id
_entity_poly.type
_entity_poly.pdbx_seq_one_letter_code
_entity_poly.pdbx_strand_id
1 'polypeptide(L)'
;DDPNAEQTKAPEQTSTQLGETADAGDEYISKMVFIGDITTYGLKAYDVLDGSQVWTPSSGTLALFNQSIATIVYPPTGEEIPITDAIGRAKPEYVVLTIGVNGVSMMDEDSFKTEYTALIERIKSVSPDTKIICNSIYPVEAMYEAKDNGINNTVIDRANGWILQIAEATGTHYTDSASVLKGADGTADILADCFSL
;
A
#
# COMPACT_ATOMS: atom_id res chain seq x y z
N ASP A 1 -46.47 12.99 -13.63
CA ASP A 1 -46.06 11.58 -13.45
C ASP A 1 -45.12 11.21 -14.60
N ASP A 2 -43.83 11.36 -14.40
CA ASP A 2 -42.79 10.91 -15.32
C ASP A 2 -42.06 9.73 -14.67
N PRO A 3 -42.25 8.49 -15.12
CA PRO A 3 -41.69 7.29 -14.52
C PRO A 3 -40.35 6.91 -15.18
N ASN A 4 -39.45 7.84 -15.38
CA ASN A 4 -38.11 7.50 -15.89
C ASN A 4 -36.98 8.32 -15.28
N ALA A 5 -36.88 8.27 -13.96
CA ALA A 5 -35.62 8.61 -13.33
C ALA A 5 -34.66 7.41 -13.47
N GLU A 6 -33.97 7.31 -14.59
CA GLU A 6 -32.79 6.46 -14.73
C GLU A 6 -31.78 6.87 -13.69
N GLN A 7 -31.63 6.03 -12.66
CA GLN A 7 -30.47 6.07 -11.78
C GLN A 7 -29.24 5.85 -12.67
N THR A 8 -28.54 6.91 -12.98
CA THR A 8 -27.22 6.85 -13.58
C THR A 8 -26.29 6.13 -12.60
N LYS A 9 -26.15 4.81 -12.81
CA LYS A 9 -25.14 3.99 -12.17
C LYS A 9 -23.79 4.62 -12.50
N ALA A 10 -23.02 5.02 -11.49
CA ALA A 10 -21.68 5.51 -11.69
C ALA A 10 -20.91 4.48 -12.52
N PRO A 11 -20.07 4.89 -13.49
CA PRO A 11 -19.35 3.93 -14.32
C PRO A 11 -18.49 3.05 -13.43
N GLU A 12 -18.65 1.74 -13.53
CA GLU A 12 -17.75 0.77 -12.93
C GLU A 12 -16.35 1.08 -13.45
N GLN A 13 -15.45 1.45 -12.55
CA GLN A 13 -14.07 1.74 -12.88
C GLN A 13 -13.39 0.42 -13.28
N THR A 14 -13.28 0.18 -14.58
CA THR A 14 -12.70 -1.06 -15.14
C THR A 14 -11.17 -1.01 -15.22
N SER A 15 -10.55 0.12 -14.86
CA SER A 15 -9.11 0.30 -14.89
C SER A 15 -8.45 -0.25 -13.63
N THR A 16 -7.39 -1.03 -13.79
CA THR A 16 -6.53 -1.51 -12.70
C THR A 16 -5.89 -0.33 -11.96
N GLN A 17 -5.35 0.63 -12.71
CA GLN A 17 -4.82 1.86 -12.14
C GLN A 17 -5.95 2.83 -11.84
N LEU A 18 -6.06 3.21 -10.57
CA LEU A 18 -7.02 4.21 -10.11
C LEU A 18 -6.56 5.60 -10.55
N GLY A 19 -7.48 6.35 -11.14
CA GLY A 19 -7.26 7.74 -11.50
C GLY A 19 -7.67 8.71 -10.39
N GLU A 20 -7.39 9.98 -10.61
CA GLU A 20 -7.85 11.05 -9.74
C GLU A 20 -9.38 11.14 -9.75
N THR A 21 -9.97 11.28 -8.59
CA THR A 21 -11.41 11.45 -8.39
C THR A 21 -11.67 12.63 -7.45
N ALA A 22 -12.92 13.06 -7.38
CA ALA A 22 -13.32 13.98 -6.32
C ALA A 22 -13.09 13.35 -4.94
N ASP A 23 -12.79 14.19 -3.95
CA ASP A 23 -12.62 13.76 -2.57
C ASP A 23 -13.90 13.05 -2.09
N ALA A 24 -13.72 11.79 -1.66
CA ALA A 24 -14.82 10.97 -1.15
C ALA A 24 -15.07 11.18 0.37
N GLY A 25 -14.22 11.97 1.03
CA GLY A 25 -14.32 12.35 2.43
C GLY A 25 -13.86 11.29 3.43
N ASP A 26 -13.80 11.73 4.68
CA ASP A 26 -13.26 10.94 5.80
C ASP A 26 -14.05 9.63 6.04
N GLU A 27 -15.36 9.63 5.80
CA GLU A 27 -16.19 8.42 5.95
C GLU A 27 -15.72 7.30 5.00
N TYR A 28 -15.32 7.64 3.78
CA TYR A 28 -14.80 6.66 2.83
C TYR A 28 -13.41 6.15 3.26
N ILE A 29 -12.53 7.06 3.68
CA ILE A 29 -11.18 6.72 4.16
C ILE A 29 -11.27 5.84 5.41
N SER A 30 -12.24 6.07 6.30
CA SER A 30 -12.41 5.29 7.53
C SER A 30 -12.69 3.79 7.31
N LYS A 31 -13.07 3.39 6.10
CA LYS A 31 -13.28 1.99 5.70
C LYS A 31 -12.00 1.28 5.25
N MET A 32 -10.91 2.01 5.17
CA MET A 32 -9.62 1.51 4.69
C MET A 32 -8.71 1.14 5.85
N VAL A 33 -7.95 0.07 5.65
CA VAL A 33 -6.81 -0.31 6.49
C VAL A 33 -5.55 -0.20 5.64
N PHE A 34 -4.54 0.45 6.19
CA PHE A 34 -3.25 0.68 5.53
C PHE A 34 -2.21 -0.25 6.13
N ILE A 35 -1.67 -1.15 5.31
CA ILE A 35 -0.66 -2.14 5.71
C ILE A 35 0.64 -1.85 4.97
N GLY A 36 1.73 -1.76 5.69
CA GLY A 36 3.03 -1.51 5.09
C GLY A 36 4.16 -1.39 6.09
N ASP A 37 5.24 -0.78 5.63
CA ASP A 37 6.50 -0.58 6.35
C ASP A 37 6.56 0.77 7.08
N ILE A 38 7.79 1.28 7.29
CA ILE A 38 8.03 2.53 8.00
C ILE A 38 7.31 3.73 7.39
N THR A 39 7.12 3.75 6.07
CA THR A 39 6.41 4.82 5.39
C THR A 39 4.92 4.82 5.75
N THR A 40 4.33 3.63 5.86
CA THR A 40 2.96 3.46 6.37
C THR A 40 2.86 3.82 7.85
N TYR A 41 3.87 3.46 8.67
CA TYR A 41 3.94 3.87 10.07
C TYR A 41 3.88 5.40 10.22
N GLY A 42 4.53 6.13 9.32
CA GLY A 42 4.49 7.59 9.28
C GLY A 42 3.07 8.17 9.25
N LEU A 43 2.13 7.51 8.60
CA LEU A 43 0.73 7.98 8.51
C LEU A 43 0.07 8.16 9.88
N LYS A 44 0.38 7.31 10.86
CA LYS A 44 -0.09 7.46 12.24
C LYS A 44 0.84 8.31 13.10
N ALA A 45 2.15 8.25 12.85
CA ALA A 45 3.13 8.99 13.63
C ALA A 45 3.00 10.51 13.46
N TYR A 46 2.56 10.94 12.27
CA TYR A 46 2.31 12.34 11.91
C TYR A 46 0.83 12.74 11.93
N ASP A 47 -0.02 11.93 12.55
CA ASP A 47 -1.47 12.18 12.66
C ASP A 47 -2.18 12.41 11.31
N VAL A 48 -1.69 11.79 10.22
CA VAL A 48 -2.32 11.83 8.90
C VAL A 48 -3.57 10.94 8.88
N LEU A 49 -3.50 9.78 9.54
CA LEU A 49 -4.59 8.84 9.68
C LEU A 49 -4.75 8.40 11.15
N ASP A 50 -5.97 7.99 11.50
CA ASP A 50 -6.22 7.36 12.79
C ASP A 50 -5.39 6.08 12.95
N GLY A 51 -4.76 5.92 14.12
CA GLY A 51 -3.88 4.79 14.38
C GLY A 51 -4.56 3.42 14.27
N SER A 52 -5.89 3.35 14.38
CA SER A 52 -6.65 2.11 14.21
C SER A 52 -6.65 1.61 12.75
N GLN A 53 -6.40 2.51 11.79
CA GLN A 53 -6.35 2.20 10.36
C GLN A 53 -4.95 1.81 9.88
N VAL A 54 -3.90 2.05 10.68
CA VAL A 54 -2.50 1.87 10.27
C VAL A 54 -1.91 0.62 10.93
N TRP A 55 -1.77 -0.43 10.14
CA TRP A 55 -1.33 -1.75 10.59
C TRP A 55 0.10 -2.02 10.14
N THR A 56 1.03 -1.83 11.05
CA THR A 56 2.46 -2.04 10.82
C THR A 56 3.05 -2.92 11.91
N PRO A 57 4.18 -3.60 11.67
CA PRO A 57 4.94 -4.23 12.75
C PRO A 57 5.31 -3.23 13.85
N SER A 58 5.52 -3.72 15.06
CA SER A 58 6.02 -2.89 16.17
C SER A 58 7.40 -2.29 15.87
N SER A 59 8.21 -3.00 15.08
CA SER A 59 9.50 -2.54 14.59
C SER A 59 9.43 -1.48 13.48
N GLY A 60 8.25 -1.27 12.89
CA GLY A 60 8.07 -0.47 11.68
C GLY A 60 8.65 -1.12 10.40
N THR A 61 9.28 -2.28 10.49
CA THR A 61 9.94 -2.93 9.35
C THR A 61 9.11 -4.09 8.83
N LEU A 62 8.56 -3.94 7.64
CA LEU A 62 7.87 -5.00 6.90
C LEU A 62 8.64 -5.26 5.62
N ALA A 63 9.19 -6.47 5.47
CA ALA A 63 9.94 -6.86 4.28
C ALA A 63 9.13 -7.84 3.44
N LEU A 64 9.04 -7.58 2.14
CA LEU A 64 8.25 -8.40 1.22
C LEU A 64 8.71 -9.86 1.19
N PHE A 65 10.02 -10.11 1.22
CA PHE A 65 10.57 -11.47 1.21
C PHE A 65 10.22 -12.30 2.46
N ASN A 66 9.72 -11.66 3.54
CA ASN A 66 9.25 -12.30 4.77
C ASN A 66 7.72 -12.23 4.93
N GLN A 67 6.97 -11.87 3.89
CA GLN A 67 5.53 -11.64 3.96
C GLN A 67 4.76 -12.84 4.54
N SER A 68 5.24 -14.07 4.35
CA SER A 68 4.58 -15.28 4.82
C SER A 68 4.53 -15.42 6.35
N ILE A 69 5.48 -14.80 7.04
CA ILE A 69 5.59 -14.80 8.51
C ILE A 69 5.45 -13.39 9.10
N ALA A 70 5.17 -12.40 8.26
CA ALA A 70 5.06 -11.02 8.70
C ALA A 70 3.89 -10.82 9.66
N THR A 71 4.15 -10.07 10.71
CA THR A 71 3.16 -9.69 11.73
C THR A 71 2.91 -8.19 11.70
N ILE A 72 1.78 -7.79 12.24
CA ILE A 72 1.43 -6.39 12.47
C ILE A 72 0.85 -6.23 13.88
N VAL A 73 0.98 -5.06 14.46
CA VAL A 73 0.25 -4.72 15.68
C VAL A 73 -1.23 -4.53 15.32
N TYR A 74 -2.07 -5.43 15.82
CA TYR A 74 -3.51 -5.38 15.57
C TYR A 74 -4.17 -4.37 16.52
N PRO A 75 -4.61 -3.20 16.04
CA PRO A 75 -5.01 -2.09 16.92
C PRO A 75 -6.09 -2.43 17.94
N PRO A 76 -7.12 -3.26 17.62
CA PRO A 76 -8.16 -3.56 18.61
C PRO A 76 -7.67 -4.26 19.87
N THR A 77 -6.57 -5.01 19.80
CA THR A 77 -6.02 -5.75 20.95
C THR A 77 -4.63 -5.29 21.37
N GLY A 78 -3.91 -4.58 20.49
CA GLY A 78 -2.51 -4.23 20.70
C GLY A 78 -1.53 -5.41 20.54
N GLU A 79 -2.01 -6.60 20.19
CA GLU A 79 -1.18 -7.78 19.97
C GLU A 79 -0.52 -7.74 18.59
N GLU A 80 0.70 -8.24 18.51
CA GLU A 80 1.38 -8.45 17.24
C GLU A 80 1.02 -9.83 16.69
N ILE A 81 0.27 -9.87 15.59
CA ILE A 81 -0.28 -11.10 14.98
C ILE A 81 0.00 -11.13 13.48
N PRO A 82 -0.06 -12.31 12.83
CA PRO A 82 0.07 -12.43 11.39
C PRO A 82 -0.91 -11.52 10.63
N ILE A 83 -0.46 -10.95 9.50
CA ILE A 83 -1.28 -10.08 8.65
C ILE A 83 -2.61 -10.75 8.28
N THR A 84 -2.57 -12.02 7.90
CA THR A 84 -3.76 -12.78 7.51
C THR A 84 -4.73 -13.00 8.66
N ASP A 85 -4.23 -13.18 9.89
CA ASP A 85 -5.08 -13.31 11.07
C ASP A 85 -5.78 -11.99 11.37
N ALA A 86 -5.07 -10.87 11.29
CA ALA A 86 -5.64 -9.55 11.49
C ALA A 86 -6.74 -9.25 10.47
N ILE A 87 -6.47 -9.50 9.18
CA ILE A 87 -7.44 -9.29 8.11
C ILE A 87 -8.64 -10.24 8.24
N GLY A 88 -8.41 -11.51 8.57
CA GLY A 88 -9.48 -12.50 8.77
C GLY A 88 -10.41 -12.16 9.94
N ARG A 89 -9.87 -11.51 11.01
CA ARG A 89 -10.65 -11.02 12.14
C ARG A 89 -11.45 -9.76 11.81
N ALA A 90 -10.80 -8.78 11.20
CA ALA A 90 -11.40 -7.46 10.95
C ALA A 90 -12.26 -7.42 9.69
N LYS A 91 -11.93 -8.19 8.66
CA LYS A 91 -12.59 -8.20 7.34
C LYS A 91 -12.83 -6.77 6.81
N PRO A 92 -11.79 -5.96 6.67
CA PRO A 92 -11.93 -4.59 6.24
C PRO A 92 -12.53 -4.52 4.84
N GLU A 93 -13.27 -3.45 4.53
CA GLU A 93 -13.81 -3.24 3.19
C GLU A 93 -12.70 -3.00 2.18
N TYR A 94 -11.66 -2.24 2.58
CA TYR A 94 -10.49 -1.94 1.74
C TYR A 94 -9.19 -2.20 2.51
N VAL A 95 -8.21 -2.75 1.81
CA VAL A 95 -6.81 -2.84 2.27
C VAL A 95 -5.92 -2.11 1.27
N VAL A 96 -5.17 -1.14 1.75
CA VAL A 96 -4.13 -0.44 0.99
C VAL A 96 -2.78 -1.03 1.39
N LEU A 97 -2.07 -1.63 0.43
CA LEU A 97 -0.75 -2.22 0.64
C LEU A 97 0.34 -1.28 0.13
N THR A 98 1.19 -0.78 1.02
CA THR A 98 2.41 -0.03 0.67
C THR A 98 3.61 -0.82 1.18
N ILE A 99 4.10 -1.75 0.36
CA ILE A 99 5.15 -2.68 0.75
C ILE A 99 6.12 -2.89 -0.41
N GLY A 100 7.39 -3.10 -0.10
CA GLY A 100 8.41 -3.48 -1.07
C GLY A 100 9.70 -2.69 -0.97
N VAL A 101 9.73 -1.50 -0.35
CA VAL A 101 10.94 -0.67 -0.26
C VAL A 101 12.12 -1.45 0.35
N ASN A 102 11.87 -2.26 1.37
CA ASN A 102 12.89 -3.11 2.01
C ASN A 102 13.32 -4.32 1.16
N GLY A 103 12.69 -4.55 0.01
CA GLY A 103 12.99 -5.67 -0.89
C GLY A 103 13.58 -5.25 -2.23
N VAL A 104 13.38 -4.00 -2.67
CA VAL A 104 13.70 -3.55 -4.04
C VAL A 104 15.17 -3.65 -4.42
N SER A 105 16.08 -3.58 -3.45
CA SER A 105 17.53 -3.71 -3.68
C SER A 105 18.05 -5.14 -3.62
N MET A 106 17.24 -6.09 -3.12
CA MET A 106 17.67 -7.46 -2.85
C MET A 106 16.91 -8.51 -3.67
N MET A 107 15.74 -8.15 -4.21
CA MET A 107 14.89 -9.08 -4.94
C MET A 107 14.95 -8.80 -6.44
N ASP A 108 15.04 -9.87 -7.22
CA ASP A 108 14.79 -9.78 -8.65
C ASP A 108 13.27 -9.67 -8.94
N GLU A 109 12.93 -9.43 -10.20
CA GLU A 109 11.55 -9.24 -10.63
C GLU A 109 10.68 -10.46 -10.32
N ASP A 110 11.17 -11.67 -10.60
CA ASP A 110 10.39 -12.90 -10.42
C ASP A 110 10.11 -13.17 -8.94
N SER A 111 11.11 -13.02 -8.08
CA SER A 111 10.96 -13.16 -6.63
C SER A 111 10.03 -12.10 -6.06
N PHE A 112 10.16 -10.83 -6.48
CA PHE A 112 9.31 -9.74 -6.03
C PHE A 112 7.85 -10.01 -6.40
N LYS A 113 7.58 -10.34 -7.65
CA LYS A 113 6.22 -10.64 -8.13
C LYS A 113 5.63 -11.88 -7.45
N THR A 114 6.42 -12.91 -7.23
CA THR A 114 5.98 -14.14 -6.55
C THR A 114 5.55 -13.84 -5.12
N GLU A 115 6.37 -13.15 -4.33
CA GLU A 115 6.07 -12.85 -2.94
C GLU A 115 4.91 -11.86 -2.78
N TYR A 116 4.84 -10.84 -3.64
CA TYR A 116 3.75 -9.87 -3.60
C TYR A 116 2.41 -10.53 -3.98
N THR A 117 2.40 -11.34 -5.02
CA THR A 117 1.22 -12.11 -5.44
C THR A 117 0.78 -13.07 -4.33
N ALA A 118 1.72 -13.77 -3.69
CA ALA A 118 1.42 -14.68 -2.59
C ALA A 118 0.75 -13.95 -1.40
N LEU A 119 1.20 -12.75 -1.06
CA LEU A 119 0.56 -11.93 -0.03
C LEU A 119 -0.90 -11.59 -0.41
N ILE A 120 -1.13 -11.13 -1.64
CA ILE A 120 -2.48 -10.81 -2.14
C ILE A 120 -3.39 -12.05 -2.05
N GLU A 121 -2.94 -13.20 -2.54
CA GLU A 121 -3.75 -14.42 -2.55
C GLU A 121 -4.06 -14.93 -1.12
N ARG A 122 -3.13 -14.77 -0.19
CA ARG A 122 -3.36 -15.07 1.23
C ARG A 122 -4.39 -14.14 1.85
N ILE A 123 -4.37 -12.85 1.52
CA ILE A 123 -5.39 -11.89 1.97
C ILE A 123 -6.76 -12.30 1.43
N LYS A 124 -6.87 -12.57 0.13
CA LYS A 124 -8.12 -13.01 -0.50
C LYS A 124 -8.66 -14.29 0.11
N SER A 125 -7.80 -15.23 0.50
CA SER A 125 -8.21 -16.50 1.09
C SER A 125 -8.91 -16.34 2.43
N VAL A 126 -8.55 -15.34 3.24
CA VAL A 126 -9.13 -15.09 4.57
C VAL A 126 -10.23 -14.03 4.56
N SER A 127 -10.27 -13.17 3.54
CA SER A 127 -11.27 -12.11 3.38
C SER A 127 -11.57 -11.85 1.90
N PRO A 128 -12.34 -12.72 1.24
CA PRO A 128 -12.55 -12.66 -0.22
C PRO A 128 -13.30 -11.41 -0.69
N ASP A 129 -14.05 -10.75 0.17
CA ASP A 129 -14.81 -9.54 -0.15
C ASP A 129 -13.98 -8.26 0.03
N THR A 130 -12.81 -8.34 0.66
CA THR A 130 -11.90 -7.19 0.83
C THR A 130 -11.36 -6.75 -0.51
N LYS A 131 -11.50 -5.47 -0.81
CA LYS A 131 -10.90 -4.84 -2.00
C LYS A 131 -9.47 -4.46 -1.68
N ILE A 132 -8.53 -4.95 -2.48
CA ILE A 132 -7.10 -4.71 -2.30
C ILE A 132 -6.64 -3.63 -3.28
N ILE A 133 -5.96 -2.62 -2.73
CA ILE A 133 -5.33 -1.54 -3.48
C ILE A 133 -3.82 -1.65 -3.24
N CYS A 134 -3.09 -1.97 -4.30
CA CYS A 134 -1.64 -1.98 -4.29
C CYS A 134 -1.16 -0.54 -4.49
N ASN A 135 -0.61 0.07 -3.45
CA ASN A 135 -0.06 1.42 -3.54
C ASN A 135 1.40 1.37 -4.01
N SER A 136 1.80 2.33 -4.82
CA SER A 136 3.19 2.49 -5.22
C SER A 136 4.11 2.70 -4.00
N ILE A 137 5.32 2.18 -4.07
CA ILE A 137 6.39 2.50 -3.12
C ILE A 137 6.71 3.98 -3.28
N TYR A 138 6.78 4.70 -2.17
CA TYR A 138 7.04 6.14 -2.17
C TYR A 138 8.47 6.43 -2.65
N PRO A 139 8.69 7.57 -3.32
CA PRO A 139 10.02 8.00 -3.70
C PRO A 139 10.87 8.31 -2.46
N VAL A 140 12.19 8.21 -2.62
CA VAL A 140 13.15 8.63 -1.61
C VAL A 140 13.76 9.98 -1.97
N GLU A 141 14.25 10.69 -0.97
CA GLU A 141 14.95 11.96 -1.16
C GLU A 141 16.33 11.75 -1.77
N ALA A 142 16.86 12.80 -2.41
CA ALA A 142 18.19 12.81 -2.98
C ALA A 142 19.29 12.49 -1.94
N MET A 143 19.12 12.94 -0.69
CA MET A 143 20.04 12.65 0.40
C MET A 143 20.01 11.17 0.80
N TYR A 144 18.86 10.50 0.67
CA TYR A 144 18.75 9.07 0.93
C TYR A 144 19.42 8.25 -0.17
N GLU A 145 19.29 8.63 -1.43
CA GLU A 145 19.99 7.98 -2.55
C GLU A 145 21.51 8.01 -2.38
N ALA A 146 22.04 9.08 -1.78
CA ALA A 146 23.46 9.22 -1.51
C ALA A 146 24.02 8.20 -0.49
N LYS A 147 23.15 7.47 0.22
CA LYS A 147 23.58 6.40 1.16
C LYS A 147 24.14 5.15 0.46
N ASP A 148 23.95 5.02 -0.85
CA ASP A 148 24.42 3.90 -1.68
C ASP A 148 24.09 2.51 -1.10
N ASN A 149 22.90 2.37 -0.55
CA ASN A 149 22.38 1.13 0.01
C ASN A 149 21.55 0.29 -0.98
N GLY A 150 21.62 0.64 -2.27
CA GLY A 150 20.87 -0.01 -3.35
C GLY A 150 19.41 0.44 -3.48
N ILE A 151 18.91 1.33 -2.60
CA ILE A 151 17.59 1.92 -2.70
C ILE A 151 17.72 3.32 -3.31
N ASN A 152 17.13 3.50 -4.49
CA ASN A 152 17.07 4.76 -5.21
C ASN A 152 15.78 4.85 -6.03
N ASN A 153 15.45 6.02 -6.54
CA ASN A 153 14.19 6.23 -7.26
C ASN A 153 14.11 5.43 -8.57
N THR A 154 15.22 5.13 -9.24
CA THR A 154 15.23 4.28 -10.44
C THR A 154 14.78 2.86 -10.11
N VAL A 155 15.29 2.29 -9.03
CA VAL A 155 14.92 0.94 -8.56
C VAL A 155 13.48 0.91 -8.06
N ILE A 156 13.05 1.95 -7.34
CA ILE A 156 11.67 2.12 -6.87
C ILE A 156 10.70 2.20 -8.05
N ASP A 157 10.98 3.02 -9.05
CA ASP A 157 10.11 3.19 -10.23
C ASP A 157 9.94 1.88 -11.01
N ARG A 158 11.04 1.12 -11.15
CA ARG A 158 10.99 -0.21 -11.74
C ARG A 158 10.09 -1.16 -10.94
N ALA A 159 10.23 -1.18 -9.63
CA ALA A 159 9.39 -2.01 -8.77
C ALA A 159 7.92 -1.57 -8.79
N ASN A 160 7.63 -0.28 -8.88
CA ASN A 160 6.27 0.24 -9.05
C ASN A 160 5.64 -0.24 -10.36
N GLY A 161 6.42 -0.37 -11.43
CA GLY A 161 5.98 -1.02 -12.66
C GLY A 161 5.60 -2.50 -12.44
N TRP A 162 6.36 -3.23 -11.63
CA TRP A 162 6.03 -4.61 -11.26
C TRP A 162 4.74 -4.68 -10.42
N ILE A 163 4.54 -3.76 -9.48
CA ILE A 163 3.33 -3.71 -8.64
C ILE A 163 2.08 -3.48 -9.50
N LEU A 164 2.13 -2.60 -10.50
CA LEU A 164 1.04 -2.40 -11.45
C LEU A 164 0.73 -3.71 -12.20
N GLN A 165 1.74 -4.41 -12.71
CA GLN A 165 1.56 -5.69 -13.40
C GLN A 165 0.99 -6.78 -12.48
N ILE A 166 1.39 -6.81 -11.21
CA ILE A 166 0.84 -7.71 -10.21
C ILE A 166 -0.64 -7.39 -9.96
N ALA A 167 -1.01 -6.11 -9.83
CA ALA A 167 -2.39 -5.70 -9.65
C ALA A 167 -3.26 -6.13 -10.84
N GLU A 168 -2.77 -5.97 -12.09
CA GLU A 168 -3.44 -6.45 -13.30
C GLU A 168 -3.63 -7.97 -13.27
N ALA A 169 -2.58 -8.73 -12.95
CA ALA A 169 -2.60 -10.18 -12.95
C ALA A 169 -3.48 -10.78 -11.84
N THR A 170 -3.61 -10.10 -10.70
CA THR A 170 -4.38 -10.56 -9.54
C THR A 170 -5.81 -10.01 -9.51
N GLY A 171 -6.18 -9.11 -10.42
CA GLY A 171 -7.49 -8.46 -10.41
C GLY A 171 -7.71 -7.54 -9.21
N THR A 172 -6.63 -6.94 -8.70
CA THR A 172 -6.65 -5.90 -7.66
C THR A 172 -6.49 -4.52 -8.30
N HIS A 173 -6.47 -3.47 -7.50
CA HIS A 173 -6.27 -2.10 -7.98
C HIS A 173 -4.86 -1.61 -7.66
N TYR A 174 -4.41 -0.61 -8.41
CA TYR A 174 -3.14 0.08 -8.21
C TYR A 174 -3.38 1.58 -8.07
N THR A 175 -2.68 2.23 -7.13
CA THR A 175 -2.65 3.69 -7.00
C THR A 175 -1.22 4.19 -7.05
N ASP A 176 -0.99 5.23 -7.87
CA ASP A 176 0.32 5.84 -8.08
C ASP A 176 0.52 7.07 -7.19
N SER A 177 0.64 6.82 -5.88
CA SER A 177 0.95 7.89 -4.92
C SER A 177 2.37 8.43 -5.11
N ALA A 178 3.29 7.62 -5.67
CA ALA A 178 4.67 8.04 -5.88
C ALA A 178 4.78 9.24 -6.82
N SER A 179 3.99 9.26 -7.90
CA SER A 179 4.03 10.36 -8.87
C SER A 179 3.60 11.70 -8.26
N VAL A 180 2.70 11.67 -7.28
CA VAL A 180 2.22 12.87 -6.58
C VAL A 180 3.25 13.39 -5.57
N LEU A 181 4.08 12.51 -5.03
CA LEU A 181 5.09 12.83 -4.01
C LEU A 181 6.45 13.21 -4.60
N LYS A 182 6.64 13.06 -5.90
CA LYS A 182 7.88 13.43 -6.59
C LYS A 182 7.93 14.92 -6.89
N GLY A 183 9.05 15.54 -6.54
CA GLY A 183 9.42 16.87 -7.01
C GLY A 183 9.89 16.88 -8.47
N ALA A 184 10.21 18.06 -8.96
CA ALA A 184 10.65 18.26 -10.34
C ALA A 184 11.97 17.53 -10.71
N ASP A 185 12.78 17.20 -9.71
CA ASP A 185 14.04 16.45 -9.86
C ASP A 185 13.84 14.92 -9.81
N GLY A 186 12.60 14.45 -9.62
CA GLY A 186 12.25 13.04 -9.55
C GLY A 186 12.49 12.39 -8.18
N THR A 187 12.92 13.16 -7.18
CA THR A 187 13.07 12.71 -5.79
C THR A 187 11.86 13.13 -4.94
N ALA A 188 11.75 12.60 -3.72
CA ALA A 188 10.67 12.99 -2.82
C ALA A 188 10.84 14.43 -2.33
N ASP A 189 9.75 15.18 -2.39
CA ASP A 189 9.73 16.59 -1.95
C ASP A 189 9.41 16.75 -0.44
N ILE A 190 8.87 15.73 0.22
CA ILE A 190 8.12 15.91 1.48
C ILE A 190 8.50 14.90 2.59
N LEU A 191 9.36 13.92 2.35
CA LEU A 191 9.54 12.80 3.29
C LEU A 191 10.92 12.75 3.96
N ALA A 192 11.55 13.89 4.21
CA ALA A 192 12.83 13.98 4.91
C ALA A 192 12.86 13.20 6.24
N ASP A 193 11.75 13.16 6.96
CA ASP A 193 11.71 12.66 8.33
C ASP A 193 11.34 11.17 8.47
N CYS A 194 10.73 10.54 7.48
CA CYS A 194 10.34 9.12 7.56
C CYS A 194 11.52 8.14 7.52
N PHE A 195 12.66 8.56 6.99
CA PHE A 195 13.87 7.73 6.86
C PHE A 195 14.99 8.10 7.83
N SER A 196 14.78 9.07 8.70
CA SER A 196 15.75 9.53 9.70
C SER A 196 15.51 9.01 11.13
N LEU A 197 14.58 8.06 11.29
CA LEU A 197 14.31 7.39 12.57
C LEU A 197 15.10 6.11 12.73
#